data_a9dc6df91868fa2fecb27f10cdcd022c
#
_entry.id   a9dc6df91868fa2fecb27f10cdcd022c
#
_cell.length_a   1.000
_cell.length_b   1.000
_cell.length_c   1.000
_cell.angle_alpha   90.00
_cell.angle_beta   90.00
_cell.angle_gamma   90.00
#
_symmetry.space_group_name_H-M   'P 1'
#
loop_
_entity.id
_entity.type
_entity.pdbx_description
1 polymer ?
#
loop_
_entity_poly.entity_id
_entity_poly.type
_entity_poly.pdbx_seq_one_letter_code
_entity_poly.pdbx_strand_id
1 'polypeptide(L)'
;MPSNRFRRVALSLPGVIEGSHQGHADFRAGKRIFATLGYPDQEWGTLILTPEQQSVLVEAEPDIFRPVPGGWGKRGSTNVRLARADQTTLQSALTIAWTNVAPKALLTAHNKTKR
;
A
#
# COMPACT_ATOMS: atom_id res chain seq x y z
N MET A 1 16.88 2.27 4.81
CA MET A 1 16.21 3.10 3.78
C MET A 1 14.70 2.99 3.91
N PRO A 2 13.96 4.09 3.88
CA PRO A 2 12.50 4.02 3.99
C PRO A 2 11.81 3.18 2.93
N SER A 3 12.32 3.17 1.70
CA SER A 3 11.75 2.33 0.64
C SER A 3 11.92 0.85 0.94
N ASN A 4 13.02 0.45 1.58
CA ASN A 4 13.22 -0.95 1.98
C ASN A 4 12.26 -1.38 3.08
N ARG A 5 11.92 -0.46 3.98
CA ARG A 5 10.91 -0.73 5.01
C ARG A 5 9.55 -1.01 4.36
N PHE A 6 9.15 -0.17 3.42
CA PHE A 6 7.91 -0.35 2.68
C PHE A 6 7.90 -1.72 1.97
N ARG A 7 9.00 -2.03 1.27
CA ARG A 7 9.13 -3.30 0.55
C ARG A 7 9.00 -4.50 1.49
N ARG A 8 9.70 -4.47 2.62
CA ARG A 8 9.65 -5.56 3.61
C ARG A 8 8.24 -5.79 4.13
N VAL A 9 7.55 -4.71 4.50
CA VAL A 9 6.20 -4.82 5.03
C VAL A 9 5.26 -5.39 3.97
N ALA A 10 5.33 -4.86 2.74
CA ALA A 10 4.49 -5.36 1.65
C ALA A 10 4.72 -6.85 1.40
N LEU A 11 5.98 -7.27 1.36
CA LEU A 11 6.31 -8.67 1.08
C LEU A 11 6.00 -9.60 2.25
N SER A 12 5.78 -9.08 3.44
CA SER A 12 5.41 -9.90 4.60
C SER A 12 3.95 -10.35 4.56
N LEU A 13 3.13 -9.72 3.73
CA LEU A 13 1.72 -10.09 3.62
C LEU A 13 1.56 -11.36 2.78
N PRO A 14 0.56 -12.21 3.10
CA PRO A 14 0.42 -13.51 2.44
C PRO A 14 0.27 -13.40 0.92
N GLY A 15 1.04 -14.22 0.20
CA GLY A 15 0.93 -14.35 -1.25
C GLY A 15 1.43 -13.17 -2.05
N VAL A 16 2.11 -12.21 -1.42
CA VAL A 16 2.59 -11.03 -2.15
C VAL A 16 3.85 -11.35 -2.91
N ILE A 17 3.87 -10.91 -4.18
CA ILE A 17 5.06 -10.96 -5.02
C ILE A 17 5.38 -9.55 -5.49
N GLU A 18 6.67 -9.29 -5.69
CA GLU A 18 7.14 -8.03 -6.22
C GLU A 18 7.36 -8.16 -7.72
N GLY A 19 6.85 -7.20 -8.48
CA GLY A 19 7.10 -7.07 -9.91
C GLY A 19 7.54 -5.65 -10.21
N SER A 20 7.47 -5.28 -11.48
CA SER A 20 7.75 -3.90 -11.87
C SER A 20 6.98 -3.54 -13.12
N HIS A 21 6.70 -2.25 -13.26
CA HIS A 21 6.12 -1.71 -14.48
C HIS A 21 6.64 -0.28 -14.64
N GLN A 22 6.99 0.08 -15.87
CA GLN A 22 7.46 1.43 -16.21
C GLN A 22 8.57 1.92 -15.26
N GLY A 23 9.47 1.00 -14.86
CA GLY A 23 10.59 1.36 -13.98
C GLY A 23 10.26 1.49 -12.51
N HIS A 24 9.04 1.19 -12.10
CA HIS A 24 8.62 1.26 -10.70
C HIS A 24 8.33 -0.13 -10.15
N ALA A 25 8.81 -0.40 -8.92
CA ALA A 25 8.46 -1.64 -8.24
C ALA A 25 6.98 -1.65 -7.91
N ASP A 26 6.34 -2.80 -8.11
CA ASP A 26 4.95 -2.98 -7.69
C ASP A 26 4.80 -4.24 -6.84
N PHE A 27 3.73 -4.30 -6.06
CA PHE A 27 3.44 -5.40 -5.16
C PHE A 27 2.04 -5.93 -5.47
N ARG A 28 1.96 -7.25 -5.68
CA ARG A 28 0.74 -7.89 -6.17
C ARG A 28 0.31 -9.02 -5.26
N ALA A 29 -1.00 -9.18 -5.13
CA ALA A 29 -1.60 -10.34 -4.52
C ALA A 29 -2.70 -10.83 -5.46
N GLY A 30 -2.66 -12.13 -5.82
CA GLY A 30 -3.65 -12.67 -6.75
C GLY A 30 -3.63 -11.98 -8.11
N LYS A 31 -2.46 -11.60 -8.60
CA LYS A 31 -2.25 -10.92 -9.89
C LYS A 31 -2.70 -9.46 -9.94
N ARG A 32 -3.17 -8.91 -8.83
CA ARG A 32 -3.62 -7.52 -8.78
C ARG A 32 -2.64 -6.67 -7.96
N ILE A 33 -2.28 -5.50 -8.49
CA ILE A 33 -1.39 -4.58 -7.80
C ILE A 33 -2.16 -3.88 -6.68
N PHE A 34 -1.57 -3.82 -5.48
CA PHE A 34 -2.15 -3.06 -4.38
C PHE A 34 -1.22 -1.95 -3.88
N ALA A 35 0.04 -1.94 -4.30
CA ALA A 35 1.01 -0.92 -3.87
C ALA A 35 2.13 -0.80 -4.89
N THR A 36 2.74 0.39 -4.96
CA THR A 36 3.90 0.66 -5.81
C THR A 36 4.89 1.54 -5.06
N LEU A 37 6.13 1.60 -5.56
CA LEU A 37 7.18 2.47 -5.03
C LEU A 37 7.70 3.40 -6.12
N GLY A 38 8.09 4.61 -5.71
CA GLY A 38 8.83 5.50 -6.59
C GLY A 38 8.00 6.53 -7.36
N TYR A 39 6.75 6.72 -7.02
CA TYR A 39 5.92 7.73 -7.69
C TYR A 39 5.35 8.70 -6.64
N PRO A 40 5.47 10.01 -6.83
CA PRO A 40 6.07 10.73 -7.96
C PRO A 40 7.60 10.67 -8.00
N ASP A 41 8.24 10.31 -6.89
CA ASP A 41 9.68 10.14 -6.82
C ASP A 41 10.03 9.12 -5.73
N GLN A 42 11.33 8.95 -5.45
CA GLN A 42 11.81 7.91 -4.54
C GLN A 42 11.43 8.11 -3.08
N GLU A 43 10.89 9.26 -2.73
CA GLU A 43 10.44 9.54 -1.36
C GLU A 43 9.02 9.04 -1.08
N TRP A 44 8.34 8.51 -2.08
CA TRP A 44 6.93 8.16 -2.01
C TRP A 44 6.65 6.71 -2.40
N GLY A 45 5.67 6.12 -1.69
CA GLY A 45 5.00 4.91 -2.15
C GLY A 45 3.55 5.24 -2.48
N THR A 46 2.86 4.32 -3.16
CA THR A 46 1.45 4.49 -3.50
C THR A 46 0.67 3.26 -3.07
N LEU A 47 -0.50 3.49 -2.48
CA LEU A 47 -1.43 2.43 -2.08
C LEU A 47 -2.69 2.53 -2.93
N ILE A 48 -3.23 1.39 -3.34
CA ILE A 48 -4.50 1.33 -4.05
C ILE A 48 -5.60 1.08 -3.03
N LEU A 49 -6.31 2.14 -2.66
CA LEU A 49 -7.33 2.12 -1.63
C LEU A 49 -8.70 2.44 -2.24
N THR A 50 -9.76 2.22 -1.46
CA THR A 50 -11.06 2.81 -1.80
C THR A 50 -11.05 4.28 -1.39
N PRO A 51 -11.93 5.11 -2.00
CA PRO A 51 -12.01 6.51 -1.58
C PRO A 51 -12.30 6.69 -0.08
N GLU A 52 -13.10 5.81 0.50
CA GLU A 52 -13.41 5.86 1.93
C GLU A 52 -12.18 5.56 2.77
N GLN A 53 -11.40 4.56 2.41
CA GLN A 53 -10.16 4.22 3.11
C GLN A 53 -9.14 5.36 2.99
N GLN A 54 -9.04 5.93 1.80
CA GLN A 54 -8.17 7.08 1.56
C GLN A 54 -8.54 8.24 2.48
N SER A 55 -9.82 8.56 2.55
CA SER A 55 -10.30 9.66 3.39
C SER A 55 -9.92 9.47 4.86
N VAL A 56 -10.12 8.26 5.37
CA VAL A 56 -9.77 7.94 6.76
C VAL A 56 -8.29 8.16 7.03
N LEU A 57 -7.42 7.64 6.15
CA LEU A 57 -5.98 7.74 6.36
C LEU A 57 -5.49 9.18 6.20
N VAL A 58 -5.98 9.90 5.19
CA VAL A 58 -5.57 11.29 4.95
C VAL A 58 -6.00 12.19 6.10
N GLU A 59 -7.21 12.01 6.63
CA GLU A 59 -7.68 12.80 7.76
C GLU A 59 -6.90 12.50 9.04
N ALA A 60 -6.58 11.23 9.27
CA ALA A 60 -5.85 10.83 10.47
C ALA A 60 -4.39 11.27 10.44
N GLU A 61 -3.73 11.18 9.28
CA GLU A 61 -2.29 11.42 9.16
C GLU A 61 -1.99 12.20 7.88
N PRO A 62 -2.37 13.48 7.80
CA PRO A 62 -2.18 14.26 6.57
C PRO A 62 -0.72 14.50 6.20
N ASP A 63 0.20 14.37 7.17
CA ASP A 63 1.63 14.50 6.90
C ASP A 63 2.22 13.25 6.24
N ILE A 64 1.51 12.14 6.33
CA ILE A 64 1.97 10.85 5.80
C ILE A 64 1.25 10.48 4.51
N PHE A 65 -0.06 10.70 4.46
CA PHE A 65 -0.89 10.26 3.34
C PHE A 65 -1.49 11.45 2.60
N ARG A 66 -1.48 11.38 1.27
CA ARG A 66 -2.19 12.35 0.44
C ARG A 66 -2.72 11.66 -0.81
N PRO A 67 -3.85 12.11 -1.37
CA PRO A 67 -4.34 11.54 -2.62
C PRO A 67 -3.34 11.76 -3.75
N VAL A 68 -3.24 10.76 -4.64
CA VAL A 68 -2.50 10.95 -5.90
C VAL A 68 -3.23 12.03 -6.69
N PRO A 69 -2.51 12.97 -7.34
CA PRO A 69 -3.17 13.99 -8.15
C PRO A 69 -3.98 13.39 -9.30
N GLY A 70 -5.13 14.02 -9.60
CA GLY A 70 -5.94 13.67 -10.74
C GLY A 70 -6.90 12.52 -10.50
N GLY A 71 -7.29 11.84 -11.58
CA GLY A 71 -8.31 10.80 -11.56
C GLY A 71 -7.97 9.59 -10.72
N TRP A 72 -6.70 9.22 -10.67
CA TRP A 72 -6.27 8.09 -9.85
C TRP A 72 -6.54 8.35 -8.37
N GLY A 73 -6.24 9.57 -7.91
CA GLY A 73 -6.51 9.94 -6.51
C GLY A 73 -7.99 9.94 -6.20
N LYS A 74 -8.81 10.36 -7.14
CA LYS A 74 -10.27 10.35 -6.96
C LYS A 74 -10.83 8.94 -6.80
N ARG A 75 -10.14 7.95 -7.35
CA ARG A 75 -10.53 6.55 -7.25
C ARG A 75 -9.97 5.86 -6.00
N GLY A 76 -9.14 6.58 -5.23
CA GLY A 76 -8.60 6.08 -3.98
C GLY A 76 -7.09 5.89 -3.94
N SER A 77 -6.38 6.04 -5.05
CA SER A 77 -4.92 5.92 -5.05
C SER A 77 -4.32 6.98 -4.13
N THR A 78 -3.46 6.55 -3.20
CA THR A 78 -2.98 7.38 -2.11
C THR A 78 -1.47 7.29 -2.01
N ASN A 79 -0.80 8.44 -1.99
CA ASN A 79 0.65 8.51 -1.79
C ASN A 79 0.99 8.46 -0.31
N VAL A 80 2.07 7.74 0.00
CA VAL A 80 2.62 7.61 1.35
C VAL A 80 3.99 8.25 1.39
N ARG A 81 4.19 9.20 2.30
CA ARG A 81 5.50 9.81 2.50
C ARG A 81 6.37 8.86 3.33
N LEU A 82 7.30 8.18 2.66
CA LEU A 82 8.06 7.09 3.26
C LEU A 82 8.87 7.50 4.48
N ALA A 83 9.45 8.70 4.46
CA ALA A 83 10.26 9.18 5.58
C ALA A 83 9.45 9.43 6.85
N ARG A 84 8.14 9.63 6.74
CA ARG A 84 7.26 9.93 7.86
C ARG A 84 6.48 8.72 8.37
N ALA A 85 6.43 7.65 7.59
CA ALA A 85 5.65 6.48 7.93
C ALA A 85 6.51 5.47 8.70
N ASP A 86 6.16 5.21 9.95
CA ASP A 86 6.83 4.18 10.72
C ASP A 86 6.31 2.79 10.32
N GLN A 87 6.91 1.75 10.89
CA GLN A 87 6.56 0.39 10.51
C GLN A 87 5.10 0.05 10.84
N THR A 88 4.61 0.48 11.99
CA THR A 88 3.23 0.22 12.41
C THR A 88 2.23 0.87 11.45
N THR A 89 2.48 2.13 11.08
CA THR A 89 1.64 2.85 10.14
C THR A 89 1.65 2.19 8.77
N LEU A 90 2.83 1.81 8.28
CA LEU A 90 2.96 1.12 6.99
C LEU A 90 2.26 -0.23 7.01
N GLN A 91 2.41 -0.98 8.09
CA GLN A 91 1.78 -2.30 8.20
C GLN A 91 0.27 -2.20 8.15
N SER A 92 -0.32 -1.26 8.89
CA SER A 92 -1.76 -1.03 8.86
C SER A 92 -2.25 -0.63 7.47
N ALA A 93 -1.57 0.36 6.86
CA ALA A 93 -2.01 0.90 5.58
C ALA A 93 -1.83 -0.12 4.44
N LEU A 94 -0.70 -0.80 4.41
CA LEU A 94 -0.45 -1.82 3.39
C LEU A 94 -1.41 -3.00 3.53
N THR A 95 -1.74 -3.40 4.76
CA THR A 95 -2.71 -4.47 4.99
C THR A 95 -4.08 -4.08 4.44
N ILE A 96 -4.51 -2.84 4.66
CA ILE A 96 -5.78 -2.35 4.11
C ILE A 96 -5.79 -2.48 2.58
N ALA A 97 -4.73 -1.97 1.92
CA ALA A 97 -4.63 -2.05 0.47
C ALA A 97 -4.62 -3.50 -0.02
N TRP A 98 -3.87 -4.36 0.68
CA TRP A 98 -3.79 -5.78 0.36
C TRP A 98 -5.15 -6.47 0.45
N THR A 99 -5.96 -6.16 1.48
CA THR A 99 -7.28 -6.78 1.63
C THR A 99 -8.21 -6.46 0.48
N ASN A 100 -7.99 -5.34 -0.22
CA ASN A 100 -8.82 -4.95 -1.36
C ASN A 100 -8.61 -5.86 -2.58
N VAL A 101 -7.46 -6.52 -2.67
CA VAL A 101 -7.11 -7.30 -3.87
C VAL A 101 -6.81 -8.77 -3.57
N ALA A 102 -6.52 -9.12 -2.32
CA ALA A 102 -6.12 -10.47 -1.97
C ALA A 102 -7.23 -11.48 -2.25
N PRO A 103 -6.91 -12.65 -2.84
CA PRO A 103 -7.88 -13.72 -2.98
C PRO A 103 -8.41 -14.20 -1.64
N LYS A 104 -9.64 -14.72 -1.64
CA LYS A 104 -10.31 -15.15 -0.43
C LYS A 104 -9.48 -16.12 0.41
N ALA A 105 -8.77 -17.04 -0.23
CA ALA A 105 -7.93 -18.01 0.48
C ALA A 105 -6.82 -17.32 1.28
N LEU A 106 -6.22 -16.24 0.73
CA LEU A 106 -5.19 -15.48 1.42
C LEU A 106 -5.76 -14.66 2.57
N LEU A 107 -6.95 -14.11 2.40
CA LEU A 107 -7.63 -13.39 3.48
C LEU A 107 -7.91 -14.30 4.66
N THR A 108 -8.37 -15.51 4.40
CA THR A 108 -8.64 -16.49 5.43
C THR A 108 -7.37 -16.87 6.19
N ALA A 109 -6.28 -17.12 5.45
CA ALA A 109 -4.98 -17.44 6.06
C ALA A 109 -4.48 -16.31 6.94
N HIS A 110 -4.61 -15.06 6.48
CA HIS A 110 -4.20 -13.89 7.25
C HIS A 110 -5.00 -13.76 8.55
N ASN A 111 -6.33 -13.95 8.47
CA ASN A 111 -7.18 -13.87 9.65
C ASN A 111 -6.84 -14.93 10.68
N LYS A 112 -6.50 -16.13 10.25
CA LYS A 112 -6.06 -17.20 11.16
C LYS A 112 -4.75 -16.85 11.87
N THR A 113 -3.83 -16.20 11.14
CA THR A 113 -2.53 -15.83 11.69
C THR A 113 -2.62 -14.71 12.72
N LYS A 114 -3.67 -13.92 12.66
CA LYS A 114 -3.86 -12.77 13.54
C LYS A 114 -4.25 -13.12 14.98
N ARG A 115 -4.58 -14.35 15.22
CA ARG A 115 -5.00 -14.76 16.56
C ARG A 115 -3.86 -14.90 17.53
#